data_3551d68fb52140969181a30f7b087898
#
_entry.id   3551d68fb52140969181a30f7b087898
#
_cell.length_a   1.000
_cell.length_b   1.000
_cell.length_c   1.000
_cell.angle_alpha   90.00
_cell.angle_beta   90.00
_cell.angle_gamma   90.00
#
_symmetry.space_group_name_H-M   'P 1'
#
loop_
_entity.id
_entity.type
_entity.pdbx_description
1 polymer ?
#
loop_
_entity_poly.entity_id
_entity_poly.type
_entity_poly.pdbx_seq_one_letter_code
_entity_poly.pdbx_strand_id
1 'polypeptide(L)'
;MRLALAQINTTVGDLDGNRARILARLIPALGATPEPAPSEETRLFFEAVARLAPALSTVRALARHLRVRPSTLMSRFHRAGIPSPKTYLAGMRLLHTAFLFQNPGLSVSDVAYRMDYSSPQSFGRHLRAVLGVTAGEFRRRFPFDVALARYIDLLITPYREALRAFHPFNAGSWDQGPSAVAVSRAG
;
A
#
# COMPACT_ATOMS: atom_id res chain seq x y z
N MET A 1 -3.70 -32.98 -20.96
CA MET A 1 -4.54 -32.01 -20.25
C MET A 1 -3.88 -31.51 -18.97
N ARG A 2 -2.57 -31.17 -19.01
CA ARG A 2 -1.77 -30.72 -17.85
C ARG A 2 -1.05 -29.37 -18.05
N LEU A 3 -1.22 -28.73 -19.21
CA LEU A 3 -0.51 -27.47 -19.53
C LEU A 3 -1.28 -26.18 -19.16
N ALA A 4 -2.57 -26.24 -18.90
CA ALA A 4 -3.37 -25.04 -18.61
C ALA A 4 -3.23 -24.53 -17.16
N LEU A 5 -2.76 -25.36 -16.21
CA LEU A 5 -2.61 -24.99 -14.80
C LEU A 5 -1.30 -24.25 -14.49
N ALA A 6 -0.27 -24.37 -15.33
CA ALA A 6 1.02 -23.73 -15.08
C ALA A 6 1.05 -22.22 -15.45
N GLN A 7 0.17 -21.79 -16.34
CA GLN A 7 0.12 -20.39 -16.81
C GLN A 7 -0.68 -19.44 -15.89
N ILE A 8 -1.47 -19.96 -14.98
CA ILE A 8 -2.24 -19.14 -14.03
C ILE A 8 -1.38 -18.69 -12.82
N ASN A 9 -0.25 -19.35 -12.60
CA ASN A 9 0.52 -19.22 -11.35
C ASN A 9 1.62 -18.15 -11.36
N THR A 10 1.97 -17.56 -12.51
CA THR A 10 3.05 -16.57 -12.60
C THR A 10 2.59 -15.14 -12.36
N THR A 11 1.31 -14.84 -12.48
CA THR A 11 0.81 -13.44 -12.38
C THR A 11 0.23 -13.08 -11.01
N VAL A 12 -0.09 -14.05 -10.17
CA VAL A 12 -0.86 -13.84 -8.93
C VAL A 12 0.00 -13.76 -7.67
N GLY A 13 1.29 -13.98 -7.78
CA GLY A 13 2.29 -13.73 -6.72
C GLY A 13 3.07 -12.43 -6.95
N ASP A 14 2.78 -11.72 -8.03
CA ASP A 14 3.49 -10.53 -8.43
C ASP A 14 3.02 -9.31 -7.65
N LEU A 15 3.73 -9.04 -6.54
CA LEU A 15 3.53 -7.82 -5.75
C LEU A 15 3.86 -6.55 -6.58
N ASP A 16 4.68 -6.65 -7.60
CA ASP A 16 5.02 -5.54 -8.50
C ASP A 16 3.88 -5.25 -9.48
N GLY A 17 3.27 -6.27 -10.06
CA GLY A 17 2.06 -6.11 -10.88
C GLY A 17 0.87 -5.57 -10.07
N ASN A 18 0.75 -5.98 -8.81
CA ASN A 18 -0.26 -5.42 -7.90
C ASN A 18 -0.01 -3.93 -7.62
N ARG A 19 1.24 -3.56 -7.32
CA ARG A 19 1.64 -2.17 -7.14
C ARG A 19 1.27 -1.34 -8.36
N ALA A 20 1.59 -1.79 -9.57
CA ALA A 20 1.27 -1.09 -10.80
C ALA A 20 -0.23 -0.87 -10.96
N ARG A 21 -1.07 -1.86 -10.66
CA ARG A 21 -2.53 -1.74 -10.72
C ARG A 21 -3.10 -0.76 -9.70
N ILE A 22 -2.58 -0.78 -8.47
CA ILE A 22 -2.97 0.18 -7.43
C ILE A 22 -2.63 1.60 -7.90
N LEU A 23 -1.40 1.83 -8.32
CA LEU A 23 -0.92 3.16 -8.72
C LEU A 23 -1.63 3.67 -9.97
N ALA A 24 -1.92 2.82 -10.96
CA ALA A 24 -2.67 3.19 -12.16
C ALA A 24 -4.07 3.75 -11.86
N ARG A 25 -4.67 3.40 -10.74
CA ARG A 25 -5.97 3.94 -10.30
C ARG A 25 -5.84 5.07 -9.28
N LEU A 26 -4.84 4.97 -8.40
CA LEU A 26 -4.64 5.91 -7.31
C LEU A 26 -4.12 7.26 -7.80
N ILE A 27 -3.10 7.27 -8.66
CA ILE A 27 -2.48 8.51 -9.15
C ILE A 27 -3.48 9.38 -9.92
N PRO A 28 -4.29 8.85 -10.88
CA PRO A 28 -5.35 9.63 -11.49
C PRO A 28 -6.39 10.15 -10.49
N ALA A 29 -6.73 9.38 -9.44
CA ALA A 29 -7.68 9.83 -8.42
C ALA A 29 -7.17 11.01 -7.60
N LEU A 30 -5.85 11.15 -7.40
CA LEU A 30 -5.24 12.34 -6.79
C LEU A 30 -5.39 13.57 -7.68
N GLY A 31 -5.36 13.39 -9.01
CA GLY A 31 -5.42 14.45 -10.02
C GLY A 31 -6.77 14.64 -10.73
N ALA A 32 -7.88 14.05 -10.27
CA ALA A 32 -9.14 13.93 -11.00
C ALA A 32 -9.97 15.22 -11.21
N THR A 33 -9.36 16.39 -11.12
CA THR A 33 -9.89 17.66 -11.63
C THR A 33 -8.85 18.32 -12.54
N PRO A 34 -9.24 19.20 -13.49
CA PRO A 34 -8.36 19.60 -14.58
C PRO A 34 -7.06 20.31 -14.19
N GLU A 35 -6.87 20.78 -12.96
CA GLU A 35 -5.60 21.40 -12.51
C GLU A 35 -5.60 21.74 -11.02
N PRO A 36 -4.41 21.75 -10.35
CA PRO A 36 -3.09 21.25 -10.74
C PRO A 36 -2.89 19.77 -10.39
N ALA A 37 -1.93 19.12 -11.05
CA ALA A 37 -1.49 17.77 -10.72
C ALA A 37 -1.00 17.69 -9.26
N PRO A 38 -1.05 16.50 -8.59
CA PRO A 38 -0.46 16.32 -7.27
C PRO A 38 1.04 16.62 -7.31
N SER A 39 1.59 17.13 -6.19
CA SER A 39 3.02 17.38 -6.09
C SER A 39 3.80 16.07 -6.37
N GLU A 40 4.98 16.20 -6.98
CA GLU A 40 5.86 15.06 -7.26
C GLU A 40 6.16 14.29 -5.96
N GLU A 41 6.31 14.98 -4.84
CA GLU A 41 6.57 14.36 -3.54
C GLU A 41 5.36 13.56 -3.03
N THR A 42 4.15 14.03 -3.25
CA THR A 42 2.94 13.25 -2.94
C THR A 42 2.87 11.98 -3.78
N ARG A 43 3.16 12.08 -5.09
CA ARG A 43 3.22 10.92 -5.98
C ARG A 43 4.25 9.91 -5.49
N LEU A 44 5.48 10.36 -5.20
CA LEU A 44 6.56 9.52 -4.67
C LEU A 44 6.21 8.89 -3.32
N PHE A 45 5.49 9.61 -2.45
CA PHE A 45 5.01 9.04 -1.19
C PHE A 45 4.08 7.85 -1.43
N PHE A 46 3.09 7.99 -2.30
CA PHE A 46 2.15 6.89 -2.59
C PHE A 46 2.83 5.74 -3.31
N GLU A 47 3.77 5.99 -4.20
CA GLU A 47 4.60 4.96 -4.83
C GLU A 47 5.42 4.17 -3.80
N ALA A 48 6.06 4.88 -2.85
CA ALA A 48 6.81 4.25 -1.77
C ALA A 48 5.89 3.42 -0.87
N VAL A 49 4.75 3.96 -0.46
CA VAL A 49 3.78 3.24 0.37
C VAL A 49 3.25 2.01 -0.36
N ALA A 50 2.87 2.12 -1.64
CA ALA A 50 2.39 0.99 -2.43
C ALA A 50 3.45 -0.12 -2.57
N ARG A 51 4.71 0.26 -2.75
CA ARG A 51 5.83 -0.69 -2.87
C ARG A 51 6.15 -1.38 -1.53
N LEU A 52 6.14 -0.63 -0.44
CA LEU A 52 6.67 -1.08 0.85
C LEU A 52 5.61 -1.71 1.76
N ALA A 53 4.33 -1.42 1.53
CA ALA A 53 3.24 -1.85 2.39
C ALA A 53 3.18 -3.37 2.66
N PRO A 54 3.48 -4.27 1.70
CA PRO A 54 3.49 -5.70 2.00
C PRO A 54 4.44 -6.09 3.13
N ALA A 55 5.65 -5.49 3.18
CA ALA A 55 6.69 -5.80 4.14
C ALA A 55 6.74 -4.86 5.35
N LEU A 56 6.10 -3.69 5.27
CA LEU A 56 6.15 -2.71 6.36
C LEU A 56 4.79 -2.56 7.06
N SER A 57 4.81 -2.63 8.39
CA SER A 57 3.61 -2.46 9.22
C SER A 57 3.66 -1.23 10.13
N THR A 58 4.80 -0.50 10.17
CA THR A 58 4.99 0.62 11.10
C THR A 58 5.40 1.90 10.41
N VAL A 59 4.92 3.05 10.95
CA VAL A 59 5.33 4.38 10.49
C VAL A 59 6.83 4.61 10.67
N ARG A 60 7.44 4.03 11.73
CA ARG A 60 8.89 4.14 11.95
C ARG A 60 9.69 3.50 10.82
N ALA A 61 9.29 2.31 10.37
CA ALA A 61 9.93 1.65 9.24
C ALA A 61 9.71 2.43 7.94
N LEU A 62 8.49 2.89 7.68
CA LEU A 62 8.18 3.74 6.53
C LEU A 62 9.03 5.02 6.53
N ALA A 63 9.07 5.76 7.64
CA ALA A 63 9.84 6.99 7.77
C ALA A 63 11.34 6.79 7.53
N ARG A 64 11.89 5.63 7.97
CA ARG A 64 13.30 5.25 7.69
C ARG A 64 13.54 5.11 6.18
N HIS A 65 12.66 4.43 5.47
CA HIS A 65 12.75 4.29 4.01
C HIS A 65 12.61 5.64 3.29
N LEU A 66 11.77 6.53 3.83
CA LEU A 66 11.58 7.88 3.31
C LEU A 66 12.68 8.87 3.75
N ARG A 67 13.69 8.41 4.50
CA ARG A 67 14.79 9.23 5.03
C ARG A 67 14.31 10.46 5.81
N VAL A 68 13.18 10.33 6.51
CA VAL A 68 12.58 11.38 7.34
C VAL A 68 12.40 10.89 8.77
N ARG A 69 12.49 11.79 9.75
CA ARG A 69 12.18 11.42 11.15
C ARG A 69 10.69 11.08 11.30
N PRO A 70 10.33 10.02 12.05
CA PRO A 70 8.93 9.65 12.26
C PRO A 70 8.07 10.80 12.80
N SER A 71 8.60 11.57 13.75
CA SER A 71 7.91 12.75 14.30
C SER A 71 7.68 13.84 13.26
N THR A 72 8.66 14.09 12.38
CA THR A 72 8.54 15.04 11.28
C THR A 72 7.46 14.59 10.29
N LEU A 73 7.46 13.32 9.90
CA LEU A 73 6.43 12.77 9.02
C LEU A 73 5.05 12.93 9.63
N MET A 74 4.87 12.51 10.88
CA MET A 74 3.59 12.64 11.60
C MET A 74 3.12 14.10 11.69
N SER A 75 4.03 15.02 12.04
CA SER A 75 3.71 16.44 12.16
C SER A 75 3.28 17.06 10.82
N ARG A 76 3.87 16.66 9.70
CA ARG A 76 3.48 17.14 8.36
C ARG A 76 2.08 16.69 8.00
N PHE A 77 1.75 15.43 8.24
CA PHE A 77 0.40 14.90 8.01
C PHE A 77 -0.64 15.64 8.86
N HIS A 78 -0.34 15.85 10.15
CA HIS A 78 -1.21 16.59 11.06
C HIS A 78 -1.43 18.03 10.58
N ARG A 79 -0.37 18.75 10.22
CA ARG A 79 -0.47 20.15 9.73
C ARG A 79 -1.21 20.26 8.41
N ALA A 80 -1.12 19.26 7.54
CA ALA A 80 -1.88 19.21 6.30
C ALA A 80 -3.35 18.85 6.50
N GLY A 81 -3.78 18.50 7.71
CA GLY A 81 -5.16 18.08 8.00
C GLY A 81 -5.56 16.77 7.34
N ILE A 82 -4.59 15.92 7.00
CA ILE A 82 -4.83 14.63 6.34
C ILE A 82 -4.67 13.46 7.32
N PRO A 83 -5.29 12.30 7.05
CA PRO A 83 -5.14 11.10 7.87
C PRO A 83 -3.67 10.73 8.09
N SER A 84 -3.37 10.09 9.21
CA SER A 84 -1.99 9.76 9.57
C SER A 84 -1.29 8.85 8.54
N PRO A 85 0.05 8.87 8.44
CA PRO A 85 0.80 7.93 7.59
C PRO A 85 0.48 6.47 7.90
N LYS A 86 0.15 6.16 9.17
CA LYS A 86 -0.27 4.83 9.60
C LYS A 86 -1.57 4.40 8.91
N THR A 87 -2.51 5.32 8.75
CA THR A 87 -3.81 5.06 8.10
C THR A 87 -3.61 4.71 6.62
N TYR A 88 -2.80 5.49 5.90
CA TYR A 88 -2.48 5.21 4.50
C TYR A 88 -1.74 3.88 4.33
N LEU A 89 -0.76 3.59 5.20
CA LEU A 89 -0.02 2.33 5.18
C LEU A 89 -0.93 1.14 5.45
N ALA A 90 -1.80 1.22 6.47
CA ALA A 90 -2.74 0.16 6.81
C ALA A 90 -3.73 -0.10 5.66
N GLY A 91 -4.31 0.96 5.09
CA GLY A 91 -5.20 0.84 3.93
C GLY A 91 -4.50 0.22 2.72
N MET A 92 -3.26 0.61 2.43
CA MET A 92 -2.48 0.02 1.34
C MET A 92 -2.21 -1.47 1.56
N ARG A 93 -1.91 -1.89 2.81
CA ARG A 93 -1.79 -3.31 3.16
C ARG A 93 -3.09 -4.08 2.89
N LEU A 94 -4.24 -3.47 3.16
CA LEU A 94 -5.54 -4.08 2.84
C LEU A 94 -5.78 -4.20 1.33
N LEU A 95 -5.32 -3.24 0.53
CA LEU A 95 -5.38 -3.33 -0.94
C LEU A 95 -4.54 -4.50 -1.46
N HIS A 96 -3.32 -4.66 -0.98
CA HIS A 96 -2.48 -5.81 -1.33
C HIS A 96 -3.11 -7.13 -0.89
N THR A 97 -3.70 -7.17 0.30
CA THR A 97 -4.45 -8.33 0.80
C THR A 97 -5.62 -8.69 -0.11
N ALA A 98 -6.44 -7.70 -0.49
CA ALA A 98 -7.58 -7.89 -1.37
C ALA A 98 -7.15 -8.40 -2.76
N PHE A 99 -6.05 -7.89 -3.29
CA PHE A 99 -5.48 -8.37 -4.54
C PHE A 99 -5.03 -9.84 -4.45
N LEU A 100 -4.28 -10.19 -3.42
CA LEU A 100 -3.83 -11.57 -3.22
C LEU A 100 -5.01 -12.55 -3.12
N PHE A 101 -6.10 -12.14 -2.48
CA PHE A 101 -7.31 -12.95 -2.37
C PHE A 101 -8.09 -13.12 -3.68
N GLN A 102 -7.76 -12.39 -4.76
CA GLN A 102 -8.31 -12.67 -6.09
C GLN A 102 -7.85 -14.04 -6.62
N ASN A 103 -6.72 -14.55 -6.13
CA ASN A 103 -6.29 -15.89 -6.43
C ASN A 103 -7.06 -16.91 -5.58
N PRO A 104 -7.93 -17.75 -6.18
CA PRO A 104 -8.67 -18.76 -5.44
C PRO A 104 -7.76 -19.83 -4.82
N GLY A 105 -6.56 -20.04 -5.38
CA GLY A 105 -5.57 -21.00 -4.90
C GLY A 105 -4.79 -20.54 -3.65
N LEU A 106 -4.86 -19.27 -3.24
CA LEU A 106 -4.21 -18.82 -2.03
C LEU A 106 -5.12 -19.00 -0.81
N SER A 107 -4.59 -19.71 0.18
CA SER A 107 -5.22 -19.81 1.51
C SER A 107 -5.06 -18.51 2.32
N VAL A 108 -5.79 -18.39 3.42
CA VAL A 108 -5.62 -17.30 4.38
C VAL A 108 -4.20 -17.27 4.95
N SER A 109 -3.61 -18.45 5.16
CA SER A 109 -2.23 -18.57 5.64
C SER A 109 -1.22 -18.06 4.63
N ASP A 110 -1.39 -18.40 3.35
CA ASP A 110 -0.51 -17.94 2.28
C ASP A 110 -0.52 -16.42 2.18
N VAL A 111 -1.71 -15.81 2.24
CA VAL A 111 -1.86 -14.35 2.21
C VAL A 111 -1.24 -13.71 3.45
N ALA A 112 -1.44 -14.27 4.64
CA ALA A 112 -0.84 -13.75 5.86
C ALA A 112 0.69 -13.71 5.78
N TYR A 113 1.32 -14.80 5.33
CA TYR A 113 2.79 -14.85 5.20
C TYR A 113 3.32 -13.93 4.10
N ARG A 114 2.63 -13.82 2.95
CA ARG A 114 3.02 -12.87 1.88
C ARG A 114 2.90 -11.42 2.30
N MET A 115 2.03 -11.13 3.27
CA MET A 115 1.86 -9.80 3.88
C MET A 115 2.74 -9.60 5.12
N ASP A 116 3.75 -10.46 5.33
CA ASP A 116 4.71 -10.38 6.43
C ASP A 116 4.06 -10.38 7.82
N TYR A 117 2.99 -11.19 7.99
CA TYR A 117 2.46 -11.48 9.32
C TYR A 117 3.15 -12.70 9.94
N SER A 118 3.43 -12.63 11.23
CA SER A 118 4.06 -13.73 11.98
C SER A 118 3.20 -14.99 12.05
N SER A 119 1.88 -14.87 11.86
CA SER A 119 0.94 -15.99 11.82
C SER A 119 -0.39 -15.59 11.19
N PRO A 120 -1.18 -16.56 10.68
CA PRO A 120 -2.55 -16.31 10.22
C PRO A 120 -3.46 -15.74 11.32
N GLN A 121 -3.20 -16.10 12.58
CA GLN A 121 -3.96 -15.59 13.73
C GLN A 121 -3.68 -14.10 13.94
N SER A 122 -2.41 -13.65 13.82
CA SER A 122 -2.06 -12.23 13.94
C SER A 122 -2.67 -11.41 12.79
N PHE A 123 -2.70 -11.96 11.58
CA PHE A 123 -3.42 -11.38 10.45
C PHE A 123 -4.92 -11.25 10.71
N GLY A 124 -5.56 -12.33 11.18
CA GLY A 124 -6.99 -12.32 11.52
C GLY A 124 -7.34 -11.31 12.61
N ARG A 125 -6.50 -11.18 13.66
CA ARG A 125 -6.66 -10.15 14.70
C ARG A 125 -6.55 -8.73 14.13
N HIS A 126 -5.62 -8.51 13.21
CA HIS A 126 -5.48 -7.21 12.55
C HIS A 126 -6.73 -6.84 11.74
N LEU A 127 -7.27 -7.74 10.93
CA LEU A 127 -8.50 -7.50 10.17
C LEU A 127 -9.70 -7.19 11.08
N ARG A 128 -9.84 -7.92 12.18
CA ARG A 128 -10.89 -7.63 13.17
C ARG A 128 -10.72 -6.27 13.83
N ALA A 129 -9.49 -5.91 14.20
CA ALA A 129 -9.21 -4.63 14.84
C ALA A 129 -9.45 -3.42 13.90
N VAL A 130 -9.17 -3.56 12.60
CA VAL A 130 -9.28 -2.46 11.63
C VAL A 130 -10.66 -2.38 10.98
N LEU A 131 -11.27 -3.52 10.67
CA LEU A 131 -12.49 -3.61 9.86
C LEU A 131 -13.65 -4.33 10.54
N GLY A 132 -13.43 -4.95 11.71
CA GLY A 132 -14.46 -5.73 12.41
C GLY A 132 -14.81 -7.05 11.70
N VAL A 133 -13.98 -7.55 10.78
CA VAL A 133 -14.30 -8.74 9.96
C VAL A 133 -13.26 -9.84 10.11
N THR A 134 -13.65 -11.07 9.83
CA THR A 134 -12.73 -12.22 9.67
C THR A 134 -12.04 -12.17 8.31
N ALA A 135 -10.96 -12.95 8.14
CA ALA A 135 -10.26 -13.05 6.85
C ALA A 135 -11.17 -13.63 5.73
N GLY A 136 -12.03 -14.58 6.07
CA GLY A 136 -13.00 -15.13 5.12
C GLY A 136 -14.08 -14.12 4.71
N GLU A 137 -14.57 -13.33 5.65
CA GLU A 137 -15.51 -12.22 5.38
C GLU A 137 -14.83 -11.14 4.56
N PHE A 138 -13.57 -10.79 4.87
CA PHE A 138 -12.81 -9.82 4.12
C PHE A 138 -12.70 -10.25 2.66
N ARG A 139 -12.30 -11.50 2.38
CA ARG A 139 -12.19 -12.05 1.02
C ARG A 139 -13.49 -11.93 0.23
N ARG A 140 -14.65 -12.18 0.85
CA ARG A 140 -15.96 -12.09 0.18
C ARG A 140 -16.45 -10.66 0.01
N ARG A 141 -16.26 -9.81 1.02
CA ARG A 141 -16.86 -8.47 1.07
C ARG A 141 -16.02 -7.39 0.43
N PHE A 142 -14.70 -7.62 0.29
CA PHE A 142 -13.75 -6.65 -0.23
C PHE A 142 -12.93 -7.22 -1.39
N PRO A 143 -13.56 -7.55 -2.54
CA PRO A 143 -12.81 -7.76 -3.78
C PRO A 143 -11.92 -6.55 -4.05
N PHE A 144 -10.84 -6.73 -4.81
CA PHE A 144 -9.82 -5.69 -5.01
C PHE A 144 -10.40 -4.35 -5.46
N ASP A 145 -11.29 -4.36 -6.46
CA ASP A 145 -11.88 -3.11 -6.98
C ASP A 145 -12.75 -2.40 -5.93
N VAL A 146 -13.48 -3.14 -5.11
CA VAL A 146 -14.27 -2.60 -3.99
C VAL A 146 -13.36 -2.01 -2.92
N ALA A 147 -12.30 -2.71 -2.55
CA ALA A 147 -11.33 -2.23 -1.58
C ALA A 147 -10.61 -0.96 -2.07
N LEU A 148 -10.24 -0.93 -3.35
CA LEU A 148 -9.57 0.22 -3.98
C LEU A 148 -10.51 1.44 -4.07
N ALA A 149 -11.75 1.26 -4.52
CA ALA A 149 -12.74 2.34 -4.55
C ALA A 149 -12.92 2.92 -3.14
N ARG A 150 -13.06 2.06 -2.14
CA ARG A 150 -13.22 2.49 -0.74
C ARG A 150 -11.99 3.22 -0.18
N TYR A 151 -10.79 2.78 -0.56
CA TYR A 151 -9.55 3.49 -0.21
C TYR A 151 -9.54 4.91 -0.81
N ILE A 152 -9.89 5.03 -2.08
CA ILE A 152 -9.96 6.32 -2.78
C ILE A 152 -11.02 7.22 -2.13
N ASP A 153 -12.22 6.71 -1.91
CA ASP A 153 -13.34 7.48 -1.35
C ASP A 153 -13.07 7.97 0.09
N LEU A 154 -12.39 7.17 0.91
CA LEU A 154 -12.16 7.50 2.30
C LEU A 154 -10.85 8.27 2.56
N LEU A 155 -9.81 8.02 1.77
CA LEU A 155 -8.46 8.50 2.06
C LEU A 155 -7.89 9.45 1.00
N ILE A 156 -8.47 9.52 -0.19
CA ILE A 156 -8.00 10.38 -1.26
C ILE A 156 -8.99 11.49 -1.55
N THR A 157 -10.22 11.13 -1.89
CA THR A 157 -11.23 12.09 -2.35
C THR A 157 -11.49 13.24 -1.36
N PRO A 158 -11.68 12.98 -0.04
CA PRO A 158 -11.92 14.06 0.94
C PRO A 158 -10.71 14.97 1.17
N TYR A 159 -9.51 14.49 0.86
CA TYR A 159 -8.25 15.17 1.16
C TYR A 159 -7.47 15.59 -0.10
N ARG A 160 -8.13 15.54 -1.28
CA ARG A 160 -7.47 15.76 -2.57
C ARG A 160 -6.72 17.07 -2.64
N GLU A 161 -7.34 18.17 -2.22
CA GLU A 161 -6.71 19.48 -2.24
C GLU A 161 -5.46 19.55 -1.33
N ALA A 162 -5.58 19.01 -0.11
CA ALA A 162 -4.45 18.97 0.81
C ALA A 162 -3.33 18.07 0.29
N LEU A 163 -3.68 16.92 -0.33
CA LEU A 163 -2.72 15.98 -0.90
C LEU A 163 -2.00 16.54 -2.14
N ARG A 164 -2.63 17.42 -2.92
CA ARG A 164 -1.98 18.08 -4.06
C ARG A 164 -0.81 18.97 -3.64
N ALA A 165 -0.98 19.73 -2.58
CA ALA A 165 0.03 20.64 -2.04
C ALA A 165 0.91 19.97 -0.97
N PHE A 166 0.78 18.65 -0.76
CA PHE A 166 1.45 17.98 0.34
C PHE A 166 2.92 17.68 0.03
N HIS A 167 3.79 17.97 0.99
CA HIS A 167 5.23 17.74 0.92
C HIS A 167 5.68 16.84 2.08
N PRO A 168 5.62 15.50 1.94
CA PRO A 168 5.98 14.55 2.98
C PRO A 168 7.48 14.54 3.31
N PHE A 169 8.34 14.96 2.38
CA PHE A 169 9.80 14.91 2.52
C PHE A 169 10.43 16.30 2.54
N ASN A 170 11.73 16.39 2.78
CA ASN A 170 12.50 17.58 2.50
C ASN A 170 12.88 17.60 1.01
N ALA A 171 12.68 18.72 0.35
CA ALA A 171 13.20 18.95 -0.99
C ALA A 171 14.70 18.62 -1.03
N GLY A 172 15.13 17.79 -1.98
CA GLY A 172 16.53 17.36 -2.11
C GLY A 172 16.89 16.03 -1.44
N SER A 173 16.03 15.42 -0.61
CA SER A 173 16.34 14.12 0.00
C SER A 173 16.11 12.92 -0.95
N TRP A 174 15.54 13.13 -2.14
CA TRP A 174 15.15 12.08 -3.10
C TRP A 174 15.96 12.07 -4.40
N ASP A 175 16.83 13.04 -4.64
CA ASP A 175 17.67 13.10 -5.87
C ASP A 175 18.66 11.93 -5.98
N GLN A 176 18.82 11.14 -4.93
CA GLN A 176 19.48 9.85 -5.01
C GLN A 176 18.40 8.77 -4.96
N GLY A 177 17.92 8.35 -6.13
CA GLY A 177 17.01 7.23 -6.30
C GLY A 177 17.39 6.03 -5.44
N PRO A 178 16.49 5.12 -5.11
CA PRO A 178 16.81 3.96 -4.29
C PRO A 178 17.92 3.18 -5.01
N SER A 179 19.17 3.36 -4.54
CA SER A 179 20.25 2.46 -4.91
C SER A 179 19.73 1.05 -4.73
N ALA A 180 19.78 0.29 -5.81
CA ALA A 180 19.53 -1.13 -5.79
C ALA A 180 20.39 -1.70 -4.63
N VAL A 181 19.72 -2.07 -3.54
CA VAL A 181 20.39 -2.84 -2.49
C VAL A 181 20.70 -4.17 -3.13
N ALA A 182 21.93 -4.30 -3.53
CA ALA A 182 22.52 -5.54 -3.96
C ALA A 182 22.23 -6.56 -2.86
N VAL A 183 21.42 -7.57 -3.19
CA VAL A 183 21.28 -8.77 -2.37
C VAL A 183 22.63 -9.48 -2.45
N SER A 184 23.54 -9.13 -1.55
CA SER A 184 24.75 -9.92 -1.31
C SER A 184 24.29 -11.25 -0.70
N ARG A 185 24.21 -12.28 -1.54
CA ARG A 185 24.25 -13.66 -1.11
C ARG A 185 25.66 -13.89 -0.54
N ALA A 186 25.76 -13.93 0.76
CA ALA A 186 26.89 -14.56 1.42
C ALA A 186 26.64 -16.07 1.41
N GLY A 187 27.63 -16.81 0.94
CA GLY A 187 27.69 -18.27 0.78
C GLY A 187 27.67 -19.06 2.09
#